data_8825703b265a558f250fe188d6e2fa63
#
_entry.id   8825703b265a558f250fe188d6e2fa63
#
_cell.length_a   1.000
_cell.length_b   1.000
_cell.length_c   1.000
_cell.angle_alpha   90.00
_cell.angle_beta   90.00
_cell.angle_gamma   90.00
#
_symmetry.space_group_name_H-M   'P 1'
#
loop_
_entity.id
_entity.type
_entity.pdbx_description
1 polymer ?
#
loop_
_entity_poly.entity_id
_entity_poly.type
_entity_poly.pdbx_seq_one_letter_code
_entity_poly.pdbx_strand_id
1 'polypeptide(L)'
;MGKSCTMRLQLQCNPVNRPKRKLEIYLFIISYPELVIAQCKAGVIGSFPALNARPAEELEKWIIKISTELDKYKEDHPDEIVSPFAVNQICHSSNDRLEHDVEVCVKHKVPMVITSLRAPKFVVDAIHSYGGVVMHDVINVRHAKKAVEEGADGLILVCAGAGGHAGTLSPFALVNEVRELSLIHI
;
A
#
# COMPACT_ATOMS: atom_id res chain seq x y z
N MET A 1 20.14 14.03 -14.11
CA MET A 1 18.84 13.74 -14.76
C MET A 1 18.41 12.33 -14.37
N GLY A 2 17.72 12.18 -13.25
CA GLY A 2 17.22 10.89 -12.78
C GLY A 2 15.88 10.59 -13.43
N LYS A 3 15.82 9.49 -14.18
CA LYS A 3 14.55 9.00 -14.72
C LYS A 3 13.74 8.38 -13.57
N SER A 4 12.60 9.00 -13.24
CA SER A 4 11.59 8.40 -12.36
C SER A 4 11.12 7.08 -12.97
N CYS A 5 11.39 5.97 -12.29
CA CYS A 5 10.88 4.65 -12.68
C CYS A 5 9.48 4.49 -12.08
N THR A 6 8.45 4.84 -12.83
CA THR A 6 7.05 4.65 -12.45
C THR A 6 6.63 3.24 -12.83
N MET A 7 6.47 2.37 -11.85
CA MET A 7 5.99 1.01 -12.07
C MET A 7 4.45 0.99 -11.95
N ARG A 8 3.77 0.71 -13.07
CA ARG A 8 2.30 0.56 -13.09
C ARG A 8 1.94 -0.86 -12.68
N LEU A 9 1.33 -1.01 -11.53
CA LEU A 9 0.71 -2.25 -11.10
C LEU A 9 -0.81 -2.18 -11.28
N GLN A 10 -1.36 -3.20 -11.93
CA GLN A 10 -2.80 -3.36 -12.08
C GLN A 10 -3.32 -4.20 -10.92
N LEU A 11 -4.06 -3.56 -10.00
CA LEU A 11 -4.77 -4.23 -8.94
C LEU A 11 -6.03 -4.89 -9.49
N GLN A 12 -6.13 -6.20 -9.39
CA GLN A 12 -7.40 -6.91 -9.54
C GLN A 12 -8.01 -7.12 -8.15
N CYS A 13 -8.94 -6.27 -7.77
CA CYS A 13 -9.85 -6.51 -6.66
C CYS A 13 -11.18 -7.01 -7.21
N ASN A 14 -11.85 -7.86 -6.43
CA ASN A 14 -13.16 -8.48 -6.66
C ASN A 14 -14.17 -7.55 -7.36
N PRO A 15 -15.03 -8.04 -8.28
CA PRO A 15 -15.83 -7.22 -9.18
C PRO A 15 -17.09 -6.66 -8.52
N VAL A 16 -16.91 -5.71 -7.62
CA VAL A 16 -17.95 -4.75 -7.31
C VAL A 16 -17.53 -3.46 -8.00
N ASN A 17 -18.23 -3.11 -9.07
CA ASN A 17 -18.21 -1.93 -9.93
C ASN A 17 -17.50 -0.67 -9.40
N ARG A 18 -16.19 -0.78 -9.09
CA ARG A 18 -15.35 0.35 -8.67
C ARG A 18 -14.41 0.73 -9.81
N PRO A 19 -14.21 2.01 -10.09
CA PRO A 19 -13.24 2.43 -11.10
C PRO A 19 -11.87 1.84 -10.76
N LYS A 20 -11.17 1.31 -11.77
CA LYS A 20 -9.83 0.72 -11.65
C LYS A 20 -8.87 1.81 -11.14
N ARG A 21 -8.59 1.84 -9.86
CA ARG A 21 -7.65 2.80 -9.26
C ARG A 21 -6.22 2.29 -9.45
N LYS A 22 -5.34 3.18 -9.86
CA LYS A 22 -3.90 2.91 -9.95
C LYS A 22 -3.27 3.11 -8.57
N LEU A 23 -2.37 2.22 -8.19
CA LEU A 23 -1.52 2.37 -7.01
C LEU A 23 -0.14 2.83 -7.47
N GLU A 24 0.33 3.98 -6.98
CA GLU A 24 1.71 4.43 -7.15
C GLU A 24 2.52 3.98 -5.94
N ILE A 25 3.57 3.19 -6.19
CA ILE A 25 4.42 2.68 -5.13
C ILE A 25 5.44 3.75 -4.73
N TYR A 26 5.53 3.97 -3.43
CA TYR A 26 6.38 4.93 -2.75
C TYR A 26 7.87 4.69 -3.00
N LEU A 27 8.63 5.77 -2.95
CA LEU A 27 10.09 5.74 -2.88
C LEU A 27 10.53 6.12 -1.46
N PHE A 28 11.43 5.33 -0.89
CA PHE A 28 12.04 5.62 0.41
C PHE A 28 12.69 7.03 0.36
N ILE A 29 12.48 7.82 1.40
CA ILE A 29 12.96 9.20 1.58
C ILE A 29 12.14 10.28 0.83
N ILE A 30 11.70 10.07 -0.42
CA ILE A 30 11.03 11.13 -1.18
C ILE A 30 9.50 11.08 -1.12
N SER A 31 8.90 10.00 -0.61
CA SER A 31 7.46 9.92 -0.39
C SER A 31 7.07 10.65 0.90
N TYR A 32 6.84 11.96 0.78
CA TYR A 32 6.34 12.83 1.83
C TYR A 32 4.83 13.09 1.65
N PRO A 33 4.14 13.66 2.66
CA PRO A 33 2.72 13.95 2.59
C PRO A 33 2.28 14.71 1.33
N GLU A 34 3.07 15.67 0.88
CA GLU A 34 2.77 16.49 -0.31
C GLU A 34 2.66 15.64 -1.57
N LEU A 35 3.57 14.68 -1.76
CA LEU A 35 3.52 13.76 -2.89
C LEU A 35 2.30 12.85 -2.81
N VAL A 36 2.02 12.29 -1.64
CA VAL A 36 0.86 11.42 -1.39
C VAL A 36 -0.44 12.16 -1.68
N ILE A 37 -0.57 13.39 -1.18
CA ILE A 37 -1.74 14.25 -1.41
C ILE A 37 -1.93 14.53 -2.90
N ALA A 38 -0.85 14.89 -3.61
CA ALA A 38 -0.90 15.16 -5.04
C ALA A 38 -1.35 13.92 -5.84
N GLN A 39 -0.83 12.74 -5.48
CA GLN A 39 -1.23 11.48 -6.10
C GLN A 39 -2.71 11.17 -5.87
N CYS A 40 -3.18 11.31 -4.63
CA CYS A 40 -4.58 11.05 -4.28
C CYS A 40 -5.54 12.01 -4.98
N LYS A 41 -5.22 13.30 -5.06
CA LYS A 41 -5.98 14.32 -5.81
C LYS A 41 -6.01 14.01 -7.31
N ALA A 42 -4.95 13.41 -7.86
CA ALA A 42 -4.92 12.95 -9.25
C ALA A 42 -5.65 11.62 -9.50
N GLY A 43 -6.39 11.09 -8.53
CA GLY A 43 -7.14 9.83 -8.65
C GLY A 43 -6.27 8.57 -8.53
N VAL A 44 -5.03 8.70 -8.07
CA VAL A 44 -4.09 7.60 -7.87
C VAL A 44 -3.92 7.34 -6.38
N ILE A 45 -3.83 6.07 -5.95
CA ILE A 45 -3.56 5.74 -4.54
C ILE A 45 -2.12 6.13 -4.22
N GLY A 46 -1.96 7.23 -3.48
CA GLY A 46 -0.66 7.68 -2.99
C GLY A 46 -0.22 6.89 -1.77
N SER A 47 1.07 6.63 -1.62
CA SER A 47 1.58 5.88 -0.48
C SER A 47 2.94 6.34 0.01
N PHE A 48 3.21 6.12 1.29
CA PHE A 48 4.50 6.40 1.91
C PHE A 48 4.88 5.34 2.95
N PRO A 49 6.19 5.08 3.17
CA PRO A 49 6.64 4.21 4.25
C PRO A 49 6.49 4.90 5.61
N ALA A 50 5.93 4.20 6.61
CA ALA A 50 5.85 4.73 7.97
C ALA A 50 7.22 5.17 8.51
N LEU A 51 8.28 4.44 8.15
CA LEU A 51 9.66 4.75 8.54
C LEU A 51 10.24 6.03 7.93
N ASN A 52 9.57 6.66 6.96
CA ASN A 52 9.97 7.98 6.47
C ASN A 52 9.63 9.09 7.48
N ALA A 53 8.57 8.91 8.25
CA ALA A 53 8.19 9.82 9.32
C ALA A 53 9.16 9.64 10.51
N ARG A 54 10.00 10.64 10.78
CA ARG A 54 11.02 10.61 11.84
C ARG A 54 11.04 11.93 12.58
N PRO A 55 10.98 11.91 13.93
CA PRO A 55 10.84 10.72 14.80
C PRO A 55 9.45 10.05 14.67
N ALA A 56 9.17 9.00 15.47
CA ALA A 56 7.97 8.18 15.34
C ALA A 56 6.66 8.98 15.41
N GLU A 57 6.63 10.01 16.23
CA GLU A 57 5.49 10.91 16.45
C GLU A 57 5.10 11.71 15.19
N GLU A 58 5.99 11.83 14.22
CA GLU A 58 5.70 12.47 12.94
C GLU A 58 4.72 11.66 12.09
N LEU A 59 4.65 10.32 12.27
CA LEU A 59 3.71 9.49 11.53
C LEU A 59 2.27 9.94 11.72
N GLU A 60 1.89 10.20 12.95
CA GLU A 60 0.54 10.67 13.26
C GLU A 60 0.23 12.03 12.62
N LYS A 61 1.18 12.97 12.67
CA LYS A 61 1.04 14.29 12.05
C LYS A 61 0.89 14.19 10.54
N TRP A 62 1.64 13.29 9.89
CA TRP A 62 1.54 13.07 8.46
C TRP A 62 0.19 12.49 8.05
N ILE A 63 -0.30 11.51 8.80
CA ILE A 63 -1.63 10.90 8.55
C ILE A 63 -2.73 11.96 8.71
N ILE A 64 -2.69 12.76 9.78
CA ILE A 64 -3.66 13.84 10.01
C ILE A 64 -3.61 14.86 8.87
N LYS A 65 -2.42 15.31 8.48
CA LYS A 65 -2.24 16.27 7.38
C LYS A 65 -2.83 15.73 6.07
N ILE A 66 -2.48 14.49 5.70
CA ILE A 66 -2.98 13.86 4.47
C ILE A 66 -4.50 13.75 4.49
N SER A 67 -5.08 13.22 5.57
CA SER A 67 -6.53 13.06 5.70
C SER A 67 -7.25 14.39 5.60
N THR A 68 -6.81 15.40 6.37
CA THR A 68 -7.44 16.74 6.38
C THR A 68 -7.40 17.40 5.00
N GLU A 69 -6.26 17.33 4.31
CA GLU A 69 -6.11 17.92 2.98
C GLU A 69 -6.95 17.20 1.91
N LEU A 70 -7.07 15.88 2.01
CA LEU A 70 -7.89 15.10 1.08
C LEU A 70 -9.38 15.29 1.32
N ASP A 71 -9.81 15.38 2.58
CA ASP A 71 -11.21 15.61 2.92
C ASP A 71 -11.65 16.99 2.49
N LYS A 72 -10.85 18.02 2.76
CA LYS A 72 -11.09 19.37 2.26
C LYS A 72 -11.18 19.42 0.74
N TYR A 73 -10.25 18.74 0.05
CA TYR A 73 -10.27 18.71 -1.41
C TYR A 73 -11.52 18.04 -1.97
N LYS A 74 -12.02 16.97 -1.33
CA LYS A 74 -13.29 16.31 -1.72
C LYS A 74 -14.49 17.24 -1.56
N GLU A 75 -14.52 18.05 -0.47
CA GLU A 75 -15.57 19.02 -0.24
C GLU A 75 -15.56 20.14 -1.30
N ASP A 76 -14.37 20.63 -1.66
CA ASP A 76 -14.20 21.68 -2.67
C ASP A 76 -14.44 21.18 -4.10
N HIS A 77 -14.28 19.86 -4.35
CA HIS A 77 -14.34 19.24 -5.69
C HIS A 77 -15.20 17.96 -5.67
N PRO A 78 -16.53 18.06 -5.45
CA PRO A 78 -17.41 16.90 -5.25
C PRO A 78 -17.50 15.98 -6.47
N ASP A 79 -17.26 16.50 -7.67
CA ASP A 79 -17.31 15.74 -8.93
C ASP A 79 -15.99 15.02 -9.27
N GLU A 80 -14.91 15.29 -8.52
CA GLU A 80 -13.62 14.69 -8.77
C GLU A 80 -13.40 13.40 -7.96
N ILE A 81 -12.69 12.44 -8.58
CA ILE A 81 -12.34 11.18 -7.92
C ILE A 81 -11.07 11.37 -7.12
N VAL A 82 -11.19 11.44 -5.81
CA VAL A 82 -10.07 11.44 -4.87
C VAL A 82 -9.80 10.02 -4.39
N SER A 83 -8.59 9.51 -4.65
CA SER A 83 -8.18 8.19 -4.18
C SER A 83 -7.82 8.18 -2.69
N PRO A 84 -8.00 7.04 -1.99
CA PRO A 84 -7.46 6.88 -0.64
C PRO A 84 -5.93 6.85 -0.67
N PHE A 85 -5.31 7.09 0.47
CA PHE A 85 -3.88 6.89 0.65
C PHE A 85 -3.56 5.56 1.33
N ALA A 86 -2.30 5.14 1.25
CA ALA A 86 -1.78 3.95 1.91
C ALA A 86 -0.54 4.25 2.74
N VAL A 87 -0.37 3.52 3.85
CA VAL A 87 0.85 3.54 4.67
C VAL A 87 1.54 2.19 4.55
N ASN A 88 2.83 2.21 4.18
CA ASN A 88 3.61 0.98 4.12
C ASN A 88 4.27 0.69 5.47
N GLN A 89 4.13 -0.55 5.91
CA GLN A 89 4.72 -1.11 7.12
C GLN A 89 5.78 -2.14 6.78
N ILE A 90 7.01 -1.91 7.21
CA ILE A 90 8.11 -2.87 7.08
C ILE A 90 7.99 -3.89 8.21
N CYS A 91 7.50 -5.08 7.88
CA CYS A 91 7.23 -6.16 8.84
C CYS A 91 8.47 -7.04 9.03
N HIS A 92 9.51 -6.47 9.62
CA HIS A 92 10.76 -7.16 9.90
C HIS A 92 11.10 -7.06 11.39
N SER A 93 11.81 -8.06 11.93
CA SER A 93 12.18 -8.12 13.35
C SER A 93 13.11 -6.98 13.82
N SER A 94 13.78 -6.29 12.89
CA SER A 94 14.58 -5.10 13.19
C SER A 94 13.77 -3.80 13.23
N ASN A 95 12.48 -3.84 12.90
CA ASN A 95 11.60 -2.68 13.01
C ASN A 95 10.93 -2.68 14.39
N ASP A 96 11.54 -1.99 15.32
CA ASP A 96 11.06 -1.81 16.70
C ASP A 96 9.84 -0.88 16.82
N ARG A 97 9.50 -0.16 15.73
CA ARG A 97 8.35 0.75 15.67
C ARG A 97 7.06 0.10 15.15
N LEU A 98 7.11 -1.15 14.65
CA LEU A 98 5.99 -1.74 13.90
C LEU A 98 4.67 -1.71 14.68
N GLU A 99 4.68 -2.10 15.94
CA GLU A 99 3.47 -2.12 16.78
C GLU A 99 2.91 -0.72 16.97
N HIS A 100 3.75 0.24 17.37
CA HIS A 100 3.37 1.64 17.50
C HIS A 100 2.78 2.20 16.18
N ASP A 101 3.47 1.98 15.06
CA ASP A 101 3.04 2.52 13.76
C ASP A 101 1.71 1.90 13.29
N VAL A 102 1.46 0.62 13.62
CA VAL A 102 0.16 -0.04 13.37
C VAL A 102 -0.93 0.55 14.27
N GLU A 103 -0.66 0.78 15.55
CA GLU A 103 -1.62 1.42 16.46
C GLU A 103 -2.03 2.82 15.97
N VAL A 104 -1.09 3.60 15.47
CA VAL A 104 -1.36 4.91 14.87
C VAL A 104 -2.26 4.75 13.63
N CYS A 105 -1.99 3.77 12.77
CA CYS A 105 -2.85 3.49 11.61
C CYS A 105 -4.28 3.10 12.02
N VAL A 106 -4.44 2.29 13.06
CA VAL A 106 -5.75 1.90 13.62
C VAL A 106 -6.48 3.10 14.21
N LYS A 107 -5.80 3.91 15.02
CA LYS A 107 -6.34 5.12 15.65
C LYS A 107 -6.96 6.08 14.63
N HIS A 108 -6.30 6.28 13.51
CA HIS A 108 -6.73 7.19 12.45
C HIS A 108 -7.46 6.50 11.29
N LYS A 109 -7.76 5.20 11.42
CA LYS A 109 -8.49 4.41 10.42
C LYS A 109 -7.90 4.57 9.01
N VAL A 110 -6.58 4.42 8.90
CA VAL A 110 -5.89 4.54 7.60
C VAL A 110 -6.54 3.62 6.57
N PRO A 111 -6.98 4.13 5.41
CA PRO A 111 -7.82 3.34 4.48
C PRO A 111 -7.14 2.08 3.95
N MET A 112 -5.81 2.13 3.76
CA MET A 112 -5.03 1.02 3.23
C MET A 112 -3.67 0.94 3.90
N VAL A 113 -3.26 -0.28 4.24
CA VAL A 113 -1.90 -0.57 4.73
C VAL A 113 -1.22 -1.53 3.76
N ILE A 114 0.04 -1.26 3.44
CA ILE A 114 0.88 -2.15 2.65
C ILE A 114 1.87 -2.80 3.59
N THR A 115 1.91 -4.13 3.64
CA THR A 115 2.91 -4.87 4.42
C THR A 115 4.02 -5.38 3.51
N SER A 116 5.27 -5.20 3.94
CA SER A 116 6.47 -5.62 3.20
C SER A 116 7.30 -6.60 4.01
N LEU A 117 7.98 -7.53 3.36
CA LEU A 117 8.83 -8.61 3.87
C LEU A 117 8.07 -9.76 4.52
N ARG A 118 7.17 -9.51 5.46
CA ARG A 118 6.27 -10.48 6.07
C ARG A 118 4.85 -9.95 6.05
N ALA A 119 3.87 -10.85 6.01
CA ALA A 119 2.44 -10.55 6.20
C ALA A 119 2.02 -11.05 7.60
N PRO A 120 2.31 -10.32 8.68
CA PRO A 120 1.98 -10.79 10.01
C PRO A 120 0.48 -10.64 10.26
N LYS A 121 -0.15 -11.74 10.66
CA LYS A 121 -1.60 -11.80 10.92
C LYS A 121 -2.08 -10.70 11.86
N PHE A 122 -1.30 -10.31 12.87
CA PHE A 122 -1.70 -9.26 13.81
C PHE A 122 -1.91 -7.90 13.14
N VAL A 123 -1.13 -7.57 12.10
CA VAL A 123 -1.32 -6.33 11.33
C VAL A 123 -2.61 -6.43 10.53
N VAL A 124 -2.84 -7.56 9.86
CA VAL A 124 -4.07 -7.79 9.08
C VAL A 124 -5.30 -7.67 9.98
N ASP A 125 -5.32 -8.38 11.11
CA ASP A 125 -6.44 -8.35 12.05
C ASP A 125 -6.69 -6.92 12.61
N ALA A 126 -5.61 -6.19 12.92
CA ALA A 126 -5.70 -4.82 13.42
C ALA A 126 -6.33 -3.87 12.39
N ILE A 127 -5.91 -3.95 11.13
CA ILE A 127 -6.43 -3.10 10.05
C ILE A 127 -7.87 -3.51 9.68
N HIS A 128 -8.18 -4.79 9.65
CA HIS A 128 -9.54 -5.29 9.40
C HIS A 128 -10.52 -4.90 10.49
N SER A 129 -10.06 -4.67 11.74
CA SER A 129 -10.93 -4.30 12.87
C SER A 129 -11.79 -3.05 12.63
N TYR A 130 -11.34 -2.16 11.74
CA TYR A 130 -12.08 -0.94 11.37
C TYR A 130 -12.50 -0.89 9.88
N GLY A 131 -12.31 -1.99 9.15
CA GLY A 131 -12.66 -2.09 7.72
C GLY A 131 -11.60 -1.53 6.75
N GLY A 132 -10.35 -1.38 7.21
CA GLY A 132 -9.22 -1.04 6.35
C GLY A 132 -8.81 -2.20 5.44
N VAL A 133 -8.03 -1.91 4.40
CA VAL A 133 -7.56 -2.87 3.40
C VAL A 133 -6.07 -3.13 3.59
N VAL A 134 -5.67 -4.40 3.52
CA VAL A 134 -4.25 -4.80 3.60
C VAL A 134 -3.77 -5.36 2.27
N MET A 135 -2.76 -4.70 1.69
CA MET A 135 -2.01 -5.19 0.54
C MET A 135 -0.67 -5.75 1.00
N HIS A 136 -0.14 -6.77 0.31
CA HIS A 136 1.16 -7.34 0.66
C HIS A 136 2.10 -7.45 -0.55
N ASP A 137 3.37 -7.06 -0.33
CA ASP A 137 4.44 -7.16 -1.33
C ASP A 137 4.92 -8.60 -1.47
N VAL A 138 4.87 -9.15 -2.69
CA VAL A 138 5.32 -10.52 -2.97
C VAL A 138 6.25 -10.57 -4.18
N ILE A 139 7.26 -11.45 -4.12
CA ILE A 139 8.25 -11.66 -5.18
C ILE A 139 8.13 -13.02 -5.87
N ASN A 140 7.29 -13.92 -5.35
CA ASN A 140 7.08 -15.27 -5.88
C ASN A 140 5.76 -15.86 -5.37
N VAL A 141 5.35 -16.99 -5.96
CA VAL A 141 4.13 -17.73 -5.62
C VAL A 141 4.08 -18.18 -4.17
N ARG A 142 5.21 -18.60 -3.59
CA ARG A 142 5.26 -19.04 -2.17
C ARG A 142 4.90 -17.90 -1.24
N HIS A 143 5.42 -16.68 -1.50
CA HIS A 143 5.08 -15.51 -0.70
C HIS A 143 3.63 -15.10 -0.92
N ALA A 144 3.12 -15.20 -2.15
CA ALA A 144 1.72 -14.93 -2.46
C ALA A 144 0.77 -15.83 -1.66
N LYS A 145 1.02 -17.16 -1.67
CA LYS A 145 0.24 -18.13 -0.87
C LYS A 145 0.23 -17.75 0.61
N LYS A 146 1.41 -17.46 1.17
CA LYS A 146 1.53 -17.09 2.58
C LYS A 146 0.76 -15.81 2.92
N ALA A 147 0.83 -14.79 2.07
CA ALA A 147 0.10 -13.55 2.26
C ALA A 147 -1.42 -13.75 2.27
N VAL A 148 -1.93 -14.57 1.36
CA VAL A 148 -3.36 -14.94 1.30
C VAL A 148 -3.78 -15.73 2.54
N GLU A 149 -2.97 -16.69 2.99
CA GLU A 149 -3.22 -17.47 4.22
C GLU A 149 -3.30 -16.58 5.47
N GLU A 150 -2.51 -15.52 5.52
CA GLU A 150 -2.53 -14.53 6.63
C GLU A 150 -3.66 -13.49 6.50
N GLY A 151 -4.43 -13.53 5.39
CA GLY A 151 -5.63 -12.73 5.20
C GLY A 151 -5.42 -11.41 4.46
N ALA A 152 -4.32 -11.22 3.73
CA ALA A 152 -4.14 -10.03 2.89
C ALA A 152 -5.25 -9.94 1.83
N ASP A 153 -5.82 -8.74 1.64
CA ASP A 153 -6.90 -8.46 0.68
C ASP A 153 -6.41 -8.40 -0.77
N GLY A 154 -5.11 -8.18 -0.95
CA GLY A 154 -4.52 -8.10 -2.27
C GLY A 154 -3.00 -8.20 -2.24
N LEU A 155 -2.41 -8.39 -3.42
CA LEU A 155 -0.98 -8.60 -3.60
C LEU A 155 -0.37 -7.51 -4.48
N ILE A 156 0.82 -7.05 -4.10
CA ILE A 156 1.68 -6.19 -4.91
C ILE A 156 2.82 -7.05 -5.44
N LEU A 157 2.85 -7.27 -6.75
CA LEU A 157 3.83 -8.13 -7.39
C LEU A 157 5.13 -7.37 -7.66
N VAL A 158 6.14 -7.63 -6.85
CA VAL A 158 7.46 -7.01 -6.97
C VAL A 158 8.33 -7.84 -7.93
N CYS A 159 8.45 -7.34 -9.15
CA CYS A 159 9.08 -8.06 -10.28
C CYS A 159 10.52 -7.60 -10.55
N ALA A 160 11.21 -8.30 -11.44
CA ALA A 160 12.47 -7.84 -11.99
C ALA A 160 12.31 -6.47 -12.65
N GLY A 161 13.24 -5.55 -12.38
CA GLY A 161 13.17 -4.17 -12.86
C GLY A 161 12.41 -3.21 -11.94
N ALA A 162 11.88 -3.68 -10.79
CA ALA A 162 11.37 -2.77 -9.76
C ALA A 162 12.49 -1.88 -9.20
N GLY A 163 12.15 -0.65 -8.83
CA GLY A 163 13.07 0.23 -8.11
C GLY A 163 13.32 -0.29 -6.69
N GLY A 164 14.55 -0.20 -6.20
CA GLY A 164 14.94 -0.71 -4.87
C GLY A 164 15.08 -2.24 -4.84
N HIS A 165 14.54 -2.86 -3.80
CA HIS A 165 14.51 -4.32 -3.70
C HIS A 165 13.57 -4.90 -4.76
N ALA A 166 14.10 -5.72 -5.66
CA ALA A 166 13.35 -6.29 -6.77
C ALA A 166 13.28 -7.81 -6.66
N GLY A 167 12.21 -8.38 -7.23
CA GLY A 167 12.13 -9.82 -7.49
C GLY A 167 12.98 -10.22 -8.69
N THR A 168 13.17 -11.52 -8.87
CA THR A 168 13.94 -12.09 -10.00
C THR A 168 13.07 -12.45 -11.20
N LEU A 169 11.76 -12.61 -10.99
CA LEU A 169 10.83 -12.99 -12.05
C LEU A 169 10.38 -11.77 -12.85
N SER A 170 10.22 -11.96 -14.16
CA SER A 170 9.62 -10.93 -15.02
C SER A 170 8.15 -10.67 -14.63
N PRO A 171 7.61 -9.47 -14.89
CA PRO A 171 6.19 -9.18 -14.62
C PRO A 171 5.23 -10.17 -15.29
N PHE A 172 5.55 -10.58 -16.52
CA PHE A 172 4.72 -11.53 -17.26
C PHE A 172 4.67 -12.91 -16.63
N ALA A 173 5.82 -13.42 -16.16
CA ALA A 173 5.91 -14.70 -15.48
C ALA A 173 5.18 -14.65 -14.12
N LEU A 174 5.54 -13.69 -13.27
CA LEU A 174 4.97 -13.61 -11.91
C LEU A 174 3.46 -13.38 -11.93
N VAL A 175 2.95 -12.53 -12.82
CA VAL A 175 1.50 -12.30 -12.94
C VAL A 175 0.77 -13.59 -13.33
N ASN A 176 1.29 -14.34 -14.30
CA ASN A 176 0.66 -15.59 -14.73
C ASN A 176 0.66 -16.63 -13.60
N GLU A 177 1.81 -16.82 -12.94
CA GLU A 177 1.93 -17.79 -11.84
C GLU A 177 1.02 -17.45 -10.64
N VAL A 178 0.93 -16.18 -10.26
CA VAL A 178 0.08 -15.74 -9.15
C VAL A 178 -1.40 -15.76 -9.53
N ARG A 179 -1.74 -15.46 -10.79
CA ARG A 179 -3.10 -15.53 -11.28
C ARG A 179 -3.71 -16.92 -11.16
N GLU A 180 -2.93 -17.97 -11.40
CA GLU A 180 -3.38 -19.36 -11.23
C GLU A 180 -3.77 -19.67 -9.77
N LEU A 181 -3.14 -19.02 -8.79
CA LEU A 181 -3.51 -19.14 -7.37
C LEU A 181 -4.82 -18.40 -7.06
N SER A 182 -5.05 -17.27 -7.71
CA SER A 182 -6.16 -16.37 -7.43
C SER A 182 -7.45 -16.77 -8.16
N LEU A 183 -7.37 -17.54 -9.26
CA LEU A 183 -8.53 -17.99 -10.03
C LEU A 183 -9.48 -18.93 -9.26
N ILE A 184 -9.07 -19.41 -8.09
CA ILE A 184 -9.91 -20.21 -7.20
C ILE A 184 -10.91 -19.31 -6.42
N HIS A 185 -10.72 -17.98 -6.42
CA HIS A 185 -11.50 -17.02 -5.63
C HIS A 185 -12.13 -15.86 -6.44
N ILE A 186 -12.18 -16.00 -7.77
CA ILE A 186 -12.87 -15.02 -8.66
C ILE A 186 -14.19 -15.60 -9.13
#